data_9541afc050bac0ea254ab2d4a6a0346b
#
_entry.id   9541afc050bac0ea254ab2d4a6a0346b
#
_cell.length_a   1.000
_cell.length_b   1.000
_cell.length_c   1.000
_cell.angle_alpha   90.00
_cell.angle_beta   90.00
_cell.angle_gamma   90.00
#
_symmetry.space_group_name_H-M   'P 1'
#
loop_
_entity.id
_entity.type
_entity.pdbx_description
1 polymer ?
#
loop_
_entity_poly.entity_id
_entity_poly.type
_entity_poly.pdbx_seq_one_letter_code
_entity_poly.pdbx_strand_id
1 'polypeptide(L)'
;MKTLILSLLMLGASTTALADDHGGGGDVVAMQVHYCTLNDGKDMADVDKALGPWREWKEQTSYNGWTAELTPQFDIRDDYDFYWLNFMPFGDLAGVLDNFAATGTAAQKAIDSVSSCKAALFGSRLKFPVVDESNLQQTSVVSIESCNRKDGVDMDTLRGRHDEFVAASAATNADYIWNVVWPMAGVPSIAANGADRFDFANMFWFPSLTSQMAILDNEVNGELRMLRKTYLQSFADCHERNMFNGKILHVPSRPWN
;
A
#
# COMPACT_ATOMS: atom_id res chain seq x y z
N MET A 1 73.84 -9.56 -1.87
CA MET A 1 72.60 -8.83 -1.50
C MET A 1 71.49 -9.37 -2.39
N LYS A 2 70.60 -10.19 -1.86
CA LYS A 2 69.46 -10.79 -2.60
C LYS A 2 68.19 -10.09 -2.12
N THR A 3 67.59 -9.36 -3.03
CA THR A 3 66.35 -8.63 -2.78
C THR A 3 65.16 -9.59 -3.01
N LEU A 4 64.44 -9.92 -1.93
CA LEU A 4 63.18 -10.68 -1.98
C LEU A 4 62.05 -9.74 -2.34
N ILE A 5 61.38 -10.00 -3.47
CA ILE A 5 60.14 -9.33 -3.85
C ILE A 5 59.00 -10.16 -3.32
N LEU A 6 58.26 -9.60 -2.36
CA LEU A 6 57.10 -10.24 -1.76
C LEU A 6 55.86 -9.80 -2.58
N SER A 7 55.35 -10.72 -3.40
CA SER A 7 54.11 -10.51 -4.18
C SER A 7 52.89 -10.73 -3.30
N LEU A 8 52.18 -9.66 -2.99
CA LEU A 8 50.94 -9.68 -2.23
C LEU A 8 49.77 -10.04 -3.19
N LEU A 9 49.33 -11.28 -3.16
CA LEU A 9 48.08 -11.71 -3.82
C LEU A 9 46.90 -11.12 -3.05
N MET A 10 46.25 -10.09 -3.60
CA MET A 10 44.92 -9.68 -3.16
C MET A 10 43.89 -10.69 -3.69
N LEU A 11 43.38 -11.57 -2.83
CA LEU A 11 42.13 -12.28 -3.09
C LEU A 11 40.99 -11.28 -3.03
N GLY A 12 40.50 -10.87 -4.19
CA GLY A 12 39.23 -10.16 -4.31
C GLY A 12 38.11 -11.12 -3.97
N ALA A 13 37.54 -11.00 -2.77
CA ALA A 13 36.26 -11.60 -2.46
C ALA A 13 35.20 -10.88 -3.27
N SER A 14 34.82 -11.47 -4.41
CA SER A 14 33.62 -11.07 -5.14
C SER A 14 32.42 -11.48 -4.28
N THR A 15 31.87 -10.55 -3.52
CA THR A 15 30.53 -10.69 -2.99
C THR A 15 29.58 -10.63 -4.18
N THR A 16 29.20 -11.79 -4.70
CA THR A 16 28.01 -11.91 -5.52
C THR A 16 26.85 -11.50 -4.64
N ALA A 17 26.38 -10.27 -4.81
CA ALA A 17 25.06 -9.88 -4.37
C ALA A 17 24.13 -10.89 -5.05
N LEU A 18 23.52 -11.77 -4.26
CA LEU A 18 22.40 -12.58 -4.69
C LEU A 18 21.31 -11.59 -5.06
N ALA A 19 21.18 -11.28 -6.35
CA ALA A 19 19.99 -10.71 -6.89
C ALA A 19 18.90 -11.76 -6.63
N ASP A 20 18.09 -11.53 -5.62
CA ASP A 20 16.89 -12.29 -5.37
C ASP A 20 15.99 -12.17 -6.61
N ASP A 21 16.07 -13.17 -7.47
CA ASP A 21 15.16 -13.35 -8.61
C ASP A 21 13.79 -13.75 -8.04
N HIS A 22 13.07 -12.75 -7.53
CA HIS A 22 11.75 -12.92 -6.96
C HIS A 22 10.75 -12.97 -8.10
N GLY A 23 10.45 -14.19 -8.53
CA GLY A 23 9.39 -14.44 -9.50
C GLY A 23 8.11 -13.65 -9.19
N GLY A 24 7.62 -12.92 -10.18
CA GLY A 24 6.23 -12.51 -10.32
C GLY A 24 5.69 -11.40 -9.41
N GLY A 25 6.50 -10.68 -8.66
CA GLY A 25 6.04 -9.55 -7.83
C GLY A 25 6.77 -8.26 -8.21
N GLY A 26 6.05 -7.19 -8.48
CA GLY A 26 6.62 -5.86 -8.70
C GLY A 26 7.53 -5.40 -7.55
N ASP A 27 8.31 -4.35 -7.80
CA ASP A 27 9.19 -3.77 -6.80
C ASP A 27 8.41 -3.34 -5.54
N VAL A 28 9.10 -3.35 -4.41
CA VAL A 28 8.55 -2.83 -3.15
C VAL A 28 8.63 -1.31 -3.19
N VAL A 29 7.49 -0.67 -2.97
CA VAL A 29 7.39 0.78 -2.87
C VAL A 29 6.98 1.20 -1.46
N ALA A 30 7.27 2.45 -1.12
CA ALA A 30 6.75 3.06 0.09
C ALA A 30 5.26 3.38 -0.09
N MET A 31 4.45 3.09 0.93
CA MET A 31 3.09 3.60 1.07
C MET A 31 3.01 4.45 2.33
N GLN A 32 2.86 5.76 2.17
CA GLN A 32 2.57 6.66 3.27
C GLN A 32 1.06 6.76 3.43
N VAL A 33 0.58 6.55 4.64
CA VAL A 33 -0.84 6.67 4.98
C VAL A 33 -1.01 7.82 5.96
N HIS A 34 -1.89 8.75 5.65
CA HIS A 34 -2.36 9.76 6.60
C HIS A 34 -3.75 9.33 7.08
N TYR A 35 -3.88 9.18 8.38
CA TYR A 35 -5.12 8.89 9.11
C TYR A 35 -5.68 10.22 9.57
N CYS A 36 -6.80 10.63 9.03
CA CYS A 36 -7.31 12.00 9.16
C CYS A 36 -8.67 12.05 9.83
N THR A 37 -8.82 12.97 10.79
CA THR A 37 -10.09 13.32 11.41
C THR A 37 -10.46 14.75 10.99
N LEU A 38 -11.71 14.96 10.60
CA LEU A 38 -12.22 16.29 10.23
C LEU A 38 -12.28 17.21 11.44
N ASN A 39 -11.96 18.47 11.24
CA ASN A 39 -12.14 19.49 12.25
C ASN A 39 -13.64 19.81 12.43
N ASP A 40 -14.02 20.32 13.58
CA ASP A 40 -15.41 20.64 13.93
C ASP A 40 -16.13 21.45 12.81
N GLY A 41 -17.26 20.93 12.36
CA GLY A 41 -18.09 21.56 11.34
C GLY A 41 -17.52 21.49 9.92
N LYS A 42 -16.49 20.67 9.67
CA LYS A 42 -15.91 20.40 8.36
C LYS A 42 -16.47 19.12 7.76
N ASP A 43 -16.45 19.05 6.43
CA ASP A 43 -16.85 17.88 5.66
C ASP A 43 -15.85 17.57 4.52
N MET A 44 -16.08 16.49 3.79
CA MET A 44 -15.20 16.07 2.67
C MET A 44 -15.21 17.07 1.51
N ALA A 45 -16.23 17.90 1.36
CA ALA A 45 -16.23 18.96 0.37
C ALA A 45 -15.27 20.11 0.75
N ASP A 46 -15.09 20.37 2.05
CA ASP A 46 -14.07 21.29 2.55
C ASP A 46 -12.66 20.73 2.32
N VAL A 47 -12.45 19.41 2.53
CA VAL A 47 -11.19 18.74 2.20
C VAL A 47 -10.86 18.89 0.72
N ASP A 48 -11.82 18.63 -0.18
CA ASP A 48 -11.59 18.76 -1.63
C ASP A 48 -11.18 20.18 -2.05
N LYS A 49 -11.75 21.22 -1.44
CA LYS A 49 -11.34 22.62 -1.63
C LYS A 49 -9.93 22.87 -1.07
N ALA A 50 -9.62 22.35 0.11
CA ALA A 50 -8.33 22.49 0.78
C ALA A 50 -7.18 21.82 0.02
N LEU A 51 -7.47 20.88 -0.89
CA LEU A 51 -6.48 20.25 -1.77
C LEU A 51 -5.97 21.18 -2.89
N GLY A 52 -6.56 22.38 -3.10
CA GLY A 52 -6.13 23.32 -4.15
C GLY A 52 -4.63 23.62 -4.10
N PRO A 53 -4.07 24.14 -2.99
CA PRO A 53 -2.64 24.40 -2.87
C PRO A 53 -1.74 23.16 -3.01
N TRP A 54 -2.20 21.97 -2.63
CA TRP A 54 -1.47 20.74 -2.86
C TRP A 54 -1.44 20.36 -4.35
N ARG A 55 -2.53 20.55 -5.08
CA ARG A 55 -2.57 20.33 -6.54
C ARG A 55 -1.58 21.25 -7.27
N GLU A 56 -1.49 22.52 -6.86
CA GLU A 56 -0.51 23.47 -7.39
C GLU A 56 0.93 23.04 -7.05
N TRP A 57 1.17 22.68 -5.78
CA TRP A 57 2.48 22.25 -5.32
C TRP A 57 2.99 21.01 -6.09
N LYS A 58 2.16 19.99 -6.28
CA LYS A 58 2.56 18.75 -6.98
C LYS A 58 2.95 19.02 -8.44
N GLU A 59 2.28 19.96 -9.11
CA GLU A 59 2.60 20.34 -10.49
C GLU A 59 3.92 21.10 -10.57
N GLN A 60 4.19 22.00 -9.62
CA GLN A 60 5.43 22.78 -9.56
C GLN A 60 6.66 21.96 -9.21
N THR A 61 6.48 20.87 -8.49
CA THR A 61 7.58 20.03 -7.96
C THR A 61 7.80 18.73 -8.75
N SER A 62 7.05 18.51 -9.81
CA SER A 62 7.07 17.25 -10.57
C SER A 62 6.85 16.03 -9.68
N TYR A 63 5.93 16.15 -8.73
CA TYR A 63 5.55 15.06 -7.83
C TYR A 63 5.21 13.78 -8.61
N ASN A 64 5.86 12.66 -8.28
CA ASN A 64 5.73 11.39 -9.00
C ASN A 64 5.11 10.28 -8.14
N GLY A 65 4.39 10.63 -7.07
CA GLY A 65 3.66 9.67 -6.26
C GLY A 65 2.28 9.35 -6.85
N TRP A 66 1.81 8.12 -6.66
CA TRP A 66 0.40 7.80 -6.85
C TRP A 66 -0.36 8.16 -5.57
N THR A 67 -1.47 8.87 -5.68
CA THR A 67 -2.19 9.40 -4.51
C THR A 67 -3.68 9.12 -4.61
N ALA A 68 -4.25 8.64 -3.50
CA ALA A 68 -5.69 8.45 -3.36
C ALA A 68 -6.20 8.91 -1.98
N GLU A 69 -7.48 9.20 -1.95
CA GLU A 69 -8.28 9.44 -0.75
C GLU A 69 -9.24 8.27 -0.57
N LEU A 70 -9.35 7.76 0.66
CA LEU A 70 -10.30 6.72 1.02
C LEU A 70 -11.28 7.26 2.07
N THR A 71 -12.57 7.09 1.83
CA THR A 71 -13.61 7.36 2.82
C THR A 71 -14.32 6.07 3.24
N PRO A 72 -14.58 5.84 4.54
CA PRO A 72 -15.23 4.62 5.02
C PRO A 72 -16.57 4.38 4.34
N GLN A 73 -16.84 3.11 3.95
CA GLN A 73 -18.12 2.64 3.44
C GLN A 73 -18.70 1.55 4.34
N PHE A 74 -17.90 0.53 4.65
CA PHE A 74 -18.18 -0.52 5.64
C PHE A 74 -16.96 -0.62 6.55
N ASP A 75 -16.87 0.27 7.50
CA ASP A 75 -15.86 0.31 8.55
C ASP A 75 -16.55 0.71 9.85
N ILE A 76 -16.46 -0.13 10.86
CA ILE A 76 -17.08 0.12 12.16
C ILE A 76 -16.16 0.93 13.10
N ARG A 77 -14.97 1.30 12.63
CA ARG A 77 -14.02 2.10 13.41
C ARG A 77 -14.37 3.58 13.29
N ASP A 78 -14.57 4.23 14.41
CA ASP A 78 -14.91 5.65 14.50
C ASP A 78 -13.66 6.56 14.63
N ASP A 79 -12.45 5.99 14.41
CA ASP A 79 -11.21 6.69 14.75
C ASP A 79 -10.83 7.76 13.73
N TYR A 80 -11.23 7.59 12.45
CA TYR A 80 -10.82 8.47 11.35
C TYR A 80 -11.95 8.63 10.32
N ASP A 81 -12.10 9.87 9.83
CA ASP A 81 -13.11 10.20 8.82
C ASP A 81 -12.65 9.87 7.40
N PHE A 82 -11.35 9.95 7.13
CA PHE A 82 -10.77 9.59 5.84
C PHE A 82 -9.29 9.23 5.97
N TYR A 83 -8.78 8.61 4.90
CA TYR A 83 -7.37 8.26 4.75
C TYR A 83 -6.83 8.87 3.47
N TRP A 84 -5.58 9.36 3.53
CA TRP A 84 -4.86 9.80 2.35
C TRP A 84 -3.66 8.88 2.16
N LEU A 85 -3.56 8.28 0.98
CA LEU A 85 -2.53 7.31 0.61
C LEU A 85 -1.60 7.92 -0.44
N ASN A 86 -0.30 7.77 -0.23
CA ASN A 86 0.72 8.08 -1.22
C ASN A 86 1.61 6.86 -1.44
N PHE A 87 1.73 6.44 -2.70
CA PHE A 87 2.65 5.38 -3.10
C PHE A 87 3.77 5.96 -3.94
N MET A 88 5.01 5.58 -3.70
CA MET A 88 6.17 5.98 -4.50
C MET A 88 7.38 5.09 -4.19
N PRO A 89 8.39 5.04 -5.07
CA PRO A 89 9.65 4.38 -4.75
C PRO A 89 10.27 4.95 -3.47
N PHE A 90 10.88 4.08 -2.65
CA PHE A 90 11.53 4.52 -1.40
C PHE A 90 12.59 5.59 -1.63
N GLY A 91 13.32 5.49 -2.76
CA GLY A 91 14.34 6.48 -3.11
C GLY A 91 13.79 7.89 -3.33
N ASP A 92 12.54 8.00 -3.77
CA ASP A 92 11.90 9.28 -4.07
C ASP A 92 11.25 9.90 -2.83
N LEU A 93 10.80 9.06 -1.88
CA LEU A 93 10.04 9.51 -0.71
C LEU A 93 10.76 10.58 0.12
N ALA A 94 12.05 10.38 0.40
CA ALA A 94 12.82 11.35 1.19
C ALA A 94 12.88 12.73 0.50
N GLY A 95 13.17 12.75 -0.81
CA GLY A 95 13.20 13.98 -1.58
C GLY A 95 11.84 14.69 -1.66
N VAL A 96 10.75 13.91 -1.75
CA VAL A 96 9.38 14.46 -1.73
C VAL A 96 9.06 15.07 -0.37
N LEU A 97 9.39 14.39 0.73
CA LEU A 97 9.14 14.90 2.08
C LEU A 97 9.96 16.15 2.38
N ASP A 98 11.24 16.17 2.02
CA ASP A 98 12.12 17.34 2.19
C ASP A 98 11.61 18.54 1.37
N ASN A 99 11.22 18.31 0.13
CA ASN A 99 10.67 19.36 -0.72
C ASN A 99 9.33 19.87 -0.17
N PHE A 100 8.44 18.97 0.27
CA PHE A 100 7.17 19.38 0.88
C PHE A 100 7.39 20.20 2.16
N ALA A 101 8.32 19.79 3.02
CA ALA A 101 8.68 20.54 4.22
C ALA A 101 9.21 21.95 3.89
N ALA A 102 9.98 22.08 2.81
CA ALA A 102 10.55 23.35 2.40
C ALA A 102 9.55 24.27 1.68
N THR A 103 8.66 23.73 0.86
CA THR A 103 7.83 24.50 -0.08
C THR A 103 6.33 24.27 0.05
N GLY A 104 5.90 23.22 0.76
CA GLY A 104 4.50 22.80 0.87
C GLY A 104 3.68 23.50 1.96
N THR A 105 4.22 24.57 2.59
CA THR A 105 3.57 25.25 3.74
C THR A 105 2.13 25.67 3.46
N ALA A 106 1.82 26.16 2.25
CA ALA A 106 0.48 26.57 1.88
C ALA A 106 -0.48 25.37 1.82
N ALA A 107 -0.02 24.25 1.24
CA ALA A 107 -0.79 23.00 1.19
C ALA A 107 -1.01 22.43 2.58
N GLN A 108 0.03 22.39 3.43
CA GLN A 108 -0.10 21.91 4.81
C GLN A 108 -1.13 22.74 5.59
N LYS A 109 -1.02 24.07 5.57
CA LYS A 109 -1.97 24.95 6.27
C LYS A 109 -3.40 24.79 5.76
N ALA A 110 -3.61 24.58 4.48
CA ALA A 110 -4.93 24.37 3.92
C ALA A 110 -5.55 23.07 4.45
N ILE A 111 -4.81 21.97 4.47
CA ILE A 111 -5.26 20.68 5.03
C ILE A 111 -5.48 20.79 6.54
N ASP A 112 -4.56 21.39 7.30
CA ASP A 112 -4.68 21.57 8.75
C ASP A 112 -5.89 22.43 9.14
N SER A 113 -6.37 23.30 8.24
CA SER A 113 -7.57 24.10 8.49
C SER A 113 -8.88 23.30 8.47
N VAL A 114 -8.86 22.10 7.89
CA VAL A 114 -10.06 21.26 7.70
C VAL A 114 -9.94 19.90 8.38
N SER A 115 -8.73 19.44 8.67
CA SER A 115 -8.50 18.10 9.27
C SER A 115 -7.23 18.07 10.13
N SER A 116 -7.16 17.05 10.97
CA SER A 116 -5.96 16.68 11.73
C SER A 116 -5.53 15.26 11.33
N CYS A 117 -4.30 15.10 10.87
CA CYS A 117 -3.84 13.83 10.34
C CYS A 117 -2.61 13.31 11.10
N LYS A 118 -2.52 11.98 11.22
CA LYS A 118 -1.35 11.25 11.69
C LYS A 118 -0.80 10.41 10.55
N ALA A 119 0.51 10.43 10.32
CA ALA A 119 1.13 9.70 9.24
C ALA A 119 1.77 8.39 9.72
N ALA A 120 1.66 7.35 8.89
CA ALA A 120 2.39 6.10 9.05
C ALA A 120 3.03 5.69 7.72
N LEU A 121 4.09 4.89 7.80
CA LEU A 121 4.82 4.35 6.66
C LEU A 121 4.67 2.84 6.61
N PHE A 122 4.36 2.36 5.42
CA PHE A 122 4.27 0.94 5.09
C PHE A 122 5.18 0.63 3.89
N GLY A 123 5.66 -0.62 3.83
CA GLY A 123 6.10 -1.20 2.58
C GLY A 123 4.89 -1.74 1.82
N SER A 124 4.87 -1.61 0.51
CA SER A 124 3.81 -2.13 -0.35
C SER A 124 4.40 -2.89 -1.51
N ARG A 125 3.86 -4.08 -1.80
CA ARG A 125 4.20 -4.87 -2.97
C ARG A 125 2.96 -5.14 -3.79
N LEU A 126 3.01 -4.78 -5.05
CA LEU A 126 1.96 -5.12 -6.01
C LEU A 126 2.02 -6.63 -6.29
N LYS A 127 0.91 -7.33 -6.11
CA LYS A 127 0.77 -8.77 -6.34
C LYS A 127 -0.04 -9.09 -7.60
N PHE A 128 -1.09 -8.35 -7.82
CA PHE A 128 -1.91 -8.49 -9.02
C PHE A 128 -1.95 -7.14 -9.72
N PRO A 129 -1.34 -7.02 -10.90
CA PRO A 129 -1.24 -5.75 -11.61
C PRO A 129 -2.59 -5.33 -12.17
N VAL A 130 -2.73 -4.03 -12.34
CA VAL A 130 -3.78 -3.48 -13.19
C VAL A 130 -3.58 -3.99 -14.61
N VAL A 131 -4.64 -4.52 -15.19
CA VAL A 131 -4.59 -4.98 -16.58
C VAL A 131 -4.42 -3.80 -17.55
N ASP A 132 -4.90 -2.61 -17.14
CA ASP A 132 -4.74 -1.37 -17.90
C ASP A 132 -4.96 -0.15 -16.96
N GLU A 133 -3.93 0.69 -16.79
CA GLU A 133 -4.03 1.91 -15.98
C GLU A 133 -5.11 2.88 -16.50
N SER A 134 -5.43 2.81 -17.80
CA SER A 134 -6.52 3.61 -18.39
C SER A 134 -7.91 3.21 -17.87
N ASN A 135 -8.05 2.01 -17.31
CA ASN A 135 -9.28 1.52 -16.68
C ASN A 135 -9.39 1.87 -15.20
N LEU A 136 -8.37 2.50 -14.60
CA LEU A 136 -8.48 3.08 -13.27
C LEU A 136 -9.48 4.23 -13.33
N GLN A 137 -10.72 3.94 -12.94
CA GLN A 137 -11.73 4.97 -12.79
C GLN A 137 -11.32 5.92 -11.66
N GLN A 138 -11.66 7.20 -11.77
CA GLN A 138 -11.42 8.18 -10.69
C GLN A 138 -12.01 7.75 -9.35
N THR A 139 -13.00 6.89 -9.38
CA THR A 139 -13.63 6.30 -8.19
C THR A 139 -13.47 4.78 -8.24
N SER A 140 -13.12 4.20 -7.11
CA SER A 140 -12.92 2.77 -6.92
C SER A 140 -13.52 2.34 -5.59
N VAL A 141 -13.64 1.03 -5.39
CA VAL A 141 -13.92 0.48 -4.06
C VAL A 141 -12.68 -0.21 -3.58
N VAL A 142 -12.27 0.09 -2.35
CA VAL A 142 -11.06 -0.47 -1.75
C VAL A 142 -11.45 -1.33 -0.57
N SER A 143 -10.89 -2.54 -0.48
CA SER A 143 -11.01 -3.33 0.74
C SER A 143 -9.64 -3.60 1.36
N ILE A 144 -9.57 -3.47 2.68
CA ILE A 144 -8.35 -3.69 3.46
C ILE A 144 -8.62 -4.75 4.52
N GLU A 145 -7.79 -5.77 4.52
CA GLU A 145 -7.87 -6.89 5.44
C GLU A 145 -6.53 -7.03 6.17
N SER A 146 -6.50 -6.68 7.46
CA SER A 146 -5.30 -6.82 8.30
C SER A 146 -5.14 -8.26 8.77
N CYS A 147 -3.94 -8.80 8.68
CA CYS A 147 -3.65 -10.22 8.95
C CYS A 147 -2.40 -10.40 9.81
N ASN A 148 -2.41 -11.45 10.61
CA ASN A 148 -1.24 -11.99 11.30
C ASN A 148 -0.89 -13.34 10.71
N ARG A 149 0.40 -13.60 10.52
CA ARG A 149 0.85 -14.93 10.10
C ARG A 149 0.64 -15.92 11.23
N LYS A 150 0.25 -17.13 10.89
CA LYS A 150 0.18 -18.21 11.87
C LYS A 150 1.57 -18.61 12.34
N ASP A 151 1.65 -19.19 13.53
CA ASP A 151 2.88 -19.68 14.11
C ASP A 151 3.60 -20.65 13.13
N GLY A 152 4.89 -20.41 12.92
CA GLY A 152 5.73 -21.21 12.02
C GLY A 152 5.60 -20.87 10.53
N VAL A 153 4.72 -19.93 10.14
CA VAL A 153 4.62 -19.44 8.76
C VAL A 153 5.62 -18.31 8.55
N ASP A 154 6.64 -18.55 7.74
CA ASP A 154 7.56 -17.49 7.31
C ASP A 154 7.02 -16.67 6.12
N MET A 155 7.71 -15.58 5.80
CA MET A 155 7.28 -14.69 4.71
C MET A 155 7.39 -15.34 3.32
N ASP A 156 8.28 -16.29 3.13
CA ASP A 156 8.47 -16.96 1.84
C ASP A 156 7.33 -17.95 1.59
N THR A 157 6.97 -18.72 2.62
CA THR A 157 5.78 -19.58 2.59
C THR A 157 4.51 -18.78 2.30
N LEU A 158 4.34 -17.63 2.97
CA LEU A 158 3.19 -16.75 2.74
C LEU A 158 3.18 -16.20 1.31
N ARG A 159 4.34 -15.80 0.76
CA ARG A 159 4.46 -15.33 -0.63
C ARG A 159 4.00 -16.41 -1.63
N GLY A 160 4.44 -17.65 -1.45
CA GLY A 160 4.02 -18.76 -2.31
C GLY A 160 2.50 -18.93 -2.32
N ARG A 161 1.82 -18.72 -1.17
CA ARG A 161 0.35 -18.78 -1.09
C ARG A 161 -0.32 -17.60 -1.77
N HIS A 162 0.25 -16.42 -1.66
CA HIS A 162 -0.24 -15.25 -2.41
C HIS A 162 -0.11 -15.47 -3.93
N ASP A 163 0.97 -16.09 -4.40
CA ASP A 163 1.17 -16.37 -5.82
C ASP A 163 0.19 -17.43 -6.35
N GLU A 164 -0.17 -18.43 -5.54
CA GLU A 164 -1.25 -19.37 -5.87
C GLU A 164 -2.62 -18.66 -5.98
N PHE A 165 -2.89 -17.69 -5.09
CA PHE A 165 -4.12 -16.91 -5.13
C PHE A 165 -4.18 -16.02 -6.38
N VAL A 166 -3.06 -15.40 -6.76
CA VAL A 166 -2.91 -14.63 -8.00
C VAL A 166 -3.23 -15.50 -9.22
N ALA A 167 -2.62 -16.68 -9.30
CA ALA A 167 -2.84 -17.59 -10.42
C ALA A 167 -4.31 -18.05 -10.54
N ALA A 168 -4.94 -18.37 -9.40
CA ALA A 168 -6.34 -18.76 -9.38
C ALA A 168 -7.28 -17.59 -9.73
N SER A 169 -6.99 -16.39 -9.25
CA SER A 169 -7.78 -15.18 -9.56
C SER A 169 -7.68 -14.81 -11.04
N ALA A 170 -6.50 -14.93 -11.64
CA ALA A 170 -6.30 -14.68 -13.08
C ALA A 170 -7.16 -15.62 -13.93
N ALA A 171 -7.38 -16.86 -13.49
CA ALA A 171 -8.24 -17.81 -14.18
C ALA A 171 -9.74 -17.44 -14.13
N THR A 172 -10.16 -16.61 -13.17
CA THR A 172 -11.55 -16.17 -12.99
C THR A 172 -11.88 -14.86 -13.70
N ASN A 173 -10.97 -14.30 -14.51
CA ASN A 173 -11.08 -12.95 -15.10
C ASN A 173 -11.37 -11.87 -14.05
N ALA A 174 -10.78 -12.00 -12.88
CA ALA A 174 -10.92 -11.03 -11.81
C ALA A 174 -10.32 -9.68 -12.22
N ASP A 175 -11.08 -8.61 -11.99
CA ASP A 175 -10.69 -7.24 -12.31
C ASP A 175 -10.45 -6.47 -11.02
N TYR A 176 -9.20 -6.50 -10.52
CA TYR A 176 -8.79 -5.76 -9.32
C TYR A 176 -7.27 -5.59 -9.28
N ILE A 177 -6.81 -4.65 -8.47
CA ILE A 177 -5.42 -4.52 -8.07
C ILE A 177 -5.28 -5.10 -6.66
N TRP A 178 -4.22 -5.85 -6.42
CA TRP A 178 -3.89 -6.35 -5.10
C TRP A 178 -2.50 -5.92 -4.66
N ASN A 179 -2.44 -5.21 -3.55
CA ASN A 179 -1.21 -4.88 -2.84
C ASN A 179 -1.15 -5.64 -1.52
N VAL A 180 0.01 -6.21 -1.22
CA VAL A 180 0.34 -6.65 0.15
C VAL A 180 1.14 -5.54 0.79
N VAL A 181 0.68 -5.05 1.94
CA VAL A 181 1.32 -3.95 2.68
C VAL A 181 1.71 -4.41 4.08
N TRP A 182 2.82 -3.88 4.61
CA TRP A 182 3.28 -4.21 5.96
C TRP A 182 3.78 -2.98 6.69
N PRO A 183 3.58 -2.91 8.03
CA PRO A 183 3.98 -1.78 8.85
C PRO A 183 5.50 -1.58 8.84
N MET A 184 5.96 -0.32 8.71
CA MET A 184 7.37 0.05 8.83
C MET A 184 7.61 1.09 9.93
N ALA A 185 6.84 2.17 9.97
CA ALA A 185 7.00 3.22 10.99
C ALA A 185 5.69 3.98 11.22
N GLY A 186 5.53 4.55 12.42
CA GLY A 186 4.42 5.44 12.76
C GLY A 186 3.03 4.80 12.75
N VAL A 187 2.95 3.48 12.59
CA VAL A 187 1.67 2.79 12.62
C VAL A 187 1.05 3.06 13.99
N PRO A 188 -0.18 3.59 14.04
CA PRO A 188 -0.83 3.83 15.31
C PRO A 188 -0.78 2.55 16.12
N SER A 189 -0.16 2.60 17.29
CA SER A 189 -0.28 1.50 18.23
C SER A 189 -1.69 1.56 18.84
N ILE A 190 -2.71 1.23 18.05
CA ILE A 190 -3.97 0.72 18.59
C ILE A 190 -3.62 -0.46 19.49
N ALA A 191 -2.48 -1.03 19.27
CA ALA A 191 -1.73 -1.96 20.10
C ALA A 191 -1.25 -1.43 21.47
N ALA A 192 -1.61 -0.26 21.94
CA ALA A 192 -1.43 0.06 23.35
C ALA A 192 -2.15 -0.97 24.25
N ASN A 193 -3.12 -1.68 23.70
CA ASN A 193 -3.85 -2.76 24.36
C ASN A 193 -3.50 -4.17 23.86
N GLY A 194 -2.47 -4.33 23.00
CA GLY A 194 -1.94 -5.64 22.60
C GLY A 194 -2.74 -6.41 21.56
N ALA A 195 -3.91 -5.94 21.12
CA ALA A 195 -4.82 -6.72 20.31
C ALA A 195 -4.72 -6.50 18.79
N ASP A 196 -4.14 -5.38 18.33
CA ASP A 196 -4.35 -4.94 16.93
C ASP A 196 -3.05 -4.76 16.13
N ARG A 197 -1.98 -5.40 16.55
CA ARG A 197 -0.77 -5.44 15.75
C ARG A 197 -0.95 -6.47 14.64
N PHE A 198 -0.87 -6.04 13.39
CA PHE A 198 -0.88 -6.96 12.25
C PHE A 198 0.51 -7.06 11.61
N ASP A 199 0.82 -8.21 11.05
CA ASP A 199 2.07 -8.44 10.33
C ASP A 199 2.02 -7.83 8.92
N PHE A 200 0.86 -7.93 8.27
CA PHE A 200 0.62 -7.40 6.93
C PHE A 200 -0.87 -7.14 6.72
N ALA A 201 -1.20 -6.41 5.64
CA ALA A 201 -2.57 -6.30 5.18
C ALA A 201 -2.68 -6.58 3.69
N ASN A 202 -3.78 -7.18 3.29
CA ASN A 202 -4.19 -7.30 1.91
C ASN A 202 -5.05 -6.08 1.55
N MET A 203 -4.63 -5.32 0.55
CA MET A 203 -5.35 -4.16 0.04
C MET A 203 -5.77 -4.44 -1.40
N PHE A 204 -7.07 -4.46 -1.65
CA PHE A 204 -7.65 -4.72 -2.96
C PHE A 204 -8.37 -3.47 -3.47
N TRP A 205 -8.12 -3.13 -4.73
CA TRP A 205 -8.75 -2.03 -5.44
C TRP A 205 -9.62 -2.58 -6.54
N PHE A 206 -10.91 -2.28 -6.50
CA PHE A 206 -11.91 -2.75 -7.46
C PHE A 206 -12.46 -1.57 -8.26
N PRO A 207 -12.73 -1.73 -9.56
CA PRO A 207 -13.34 -0.66 -10.36
C PRO A 207 -14.77 -0.33 -9.90
N SER A 208 -15.43 -1.24 -9.20
CA SER A 208 -16.80 -1.05 -8.72
C SER A 208 -17.13 -1.96 -7.53
N LEU A 209 -18.20 -1.62 -6.81
CA LEU A 209 -18.77 -2.49 -5.78
C LEU A 209 -19.25 -3.84 -6.37
N THR A 210 -19.73 -3.84 -7.61
CA THR A 210 -20.13 -5.07 -8.30
C THR A 210 -18.95 -6.01 -8.48
N SER A 211 -17.79 -5.50 -8.93
CA SER A 211 -16.56 -6.29 -9.07
C SER A 211 -16.11 -6.85 -7.74
N GLN A 212 -16.17 -6.06 -6.68
CA GLN A 212 -15.83 -6.53 -5.33
C GLN A 212 -16.76 -7.63 -4.84
N MET A 213 -18.09 -7.44 -5.00
CA MET A 213 -19.06 -8.46 -4.56
C MET A 213 -18.90 -9.76 -5.36
N ALA A 214 -18.54 -9.71 -6.64
CA ALA A 214 -18.25 -10.89 -7.44
C ALA A 214 -17.05 -11.70 -6.91
N ILE A 215 -16.00 -11.03 -6.45
CA ILE A 215 -14.85 -11.70 -5.82
C ILE A 215 -15.24 -12.29 -4.47
N LEU A 216 -15.97 -11.56 -3.63
CA LEU A 216 -16.44 -12.08 -2.35
C LEU A 216 -17.37 -13.30 -2.53
N ASP A 217 -18.26 -13.27 -3.51
CA ASP A 217 -19.09 -14.42 -3.83
C ASP A 217 -18.25 -15.63 -4.28
N ASN A 218 -17.23 -15.40 -5.12
CA ASN A 218 -16.34 -16.46 -5.53
C ASN A 218 -15.50 -17.05 -4.38
N GLU A 219 -15.07 -16.23 -3.42
CA GLU A 219 -14.40 -16.68 -2.20
C GLU A 219 -15.31 -17.47 -1.25
N VAL A 220 -16.63 -17.21 -1.27
CA VAL A 220 -17.59 -17.88 -0.38
C VAL A 220 -18.23 -19.09 -1.06
N ASN A 221 -18.66 -18.94 -2.30
CA ASN A 221 -19.49 -19.91 -3.01
C ASN A 221 -18.79 -20.52 -4.24
N GLY A 222 -17.73 -19.89 -4.75
CA GLY A 222 -17.09 -20.25 -6.01
C GLY A 222 -15.75 -20.99 -5.87
N GLU A 223 -14.94 -20.84 -6.91
CA GLU A 223 -13.67 -21.58 -7.09
C GLU A 223 -12.60 -21.16 -6.10
N LEU A 224 -12.59 -19.90 -5.65
CA LEU A 224 -11.64 -19.38 -4.68
C LEU A 224 -11.91 -19.83 -3.24
N ARG A 225 -13.09 -20.42 -2.99
CA ARG A 225 -13.53 -20.79 -1.63
C ARG A 225 -12.55 -21.71 -0.90
N MET A 226 -12.07 -22.76 -1.55
CA MET A 226 -11.15 -23.70 -0.88
C MET A 226 -9.79 -23.09 -0.64
N LEU A 227 -9.32 -22.28 -1.58
CA LEU A 227 -8.05 -21.55 -1.46
C LEU A 227 -8.12 -20.55 -0.30
N ARG A 228 -9.18 -19.76 -0.23
CA ARG A 228 -9.46 -18.82 0.87
C ARG A 228 -9.54 -19.52 2.22
N LYS A 229 -10.29 -20.62 2.29
CA LYS A 229 -10.41 -21.41 3.51
C LYS A 229 -9.04 -21.95 3.98
N THR A 230 -8.26 -22.53 3.08
CA THR A 230 -6.93 -23.05 3.40
C THR A 230 -6.02 -21.93 3.87
N TYR A 231 -6.05 -20.78 3.21
CA TYR A 231 -5.28 -19.60 3.60
C TYR A 231 -5.57 -19.19 5.04
N LEU A 232 -6.82 -19.01 5.41
CA LEU A 232 -7.25 -18.62 6.76
C LEU A 232 -6.98 -19.71 7.82
N GLN A 233 -7.07 -20.99 7.45
CA GLN A 233 -6.84 -22.08 8.40
C GLN A 233 -5.35 -22.35 8.68
N SER A 234 -4.48 -22.14 7.69
CA SER A 234 -3.12 -22.65 7.73
C SER A 234 -2.03 -21.59 7.64
N PHE A 235 -2.32 -20.37 7.15
CA PHE A 235 -1.27 -19.40 6.84
C PHE A 235 -1.44 -18.06 7.54
N ALA A 236 -2.64 -17.55 7.67
CA ALA A 236 -2.88 -16.25 8.26
C ALA A 236 -4.20 -16.20 9.04
N ASP A 237 -4.18 -15.46 10.13
CA ASP A 237 -5.38 -15.02 10.85
C ASP A 237 -5.68 -13.59 10.41
N CYS A 238 -6.75 -13.42 9.66
CA CYS A 238 -7.14 -12.13 9.13
C CYS A 238 -8.40 -11.62 9.82
N HIS A 239 -8.42 -10.31 10.09
CA HIS A 239 -9.60 -9.61 10.54
C HIS A 239 -10.63 -9.47 9.41
N GLU A 240 -11.81 -8.99 9.74
CA GLU A 240 -12.84 -8.65 8.76
C GLU A 240 -12.32 -7.53 7.83
N ARG A 241 -12.81 -7.56 6.59
CA ARG A 241 -12.45 -6.55 5.59
C ARG A 241 -13.17 -5.25 5.89
N ASN A 242 -12.41 -4.17 6.02
CA ASN A 242 -12.93 -2.83 5.97
C ASN A 242 -13.04 -2.40 4.51
N MET A 243 -14.11 -1.69 4.16
CA MET A 243 -14.38 -1.26 2.79
C MET A 243 -14.50 0.25 2.73
N PHE A 244 -13.94 0.81 1.66
CA PHE A 244 -13.83 2.26 1.46
C PHE A 244 -14.24 2.62 0.06
N ASN A 245 -14.79 3.84 -0.09
CA ASN A 245 -14.83 4.51 -1.38
C ASN A 245 -13.46 5.13 -1.62
N GLY A 246 -12.82 4.77 -2.73
CA GLY A 246 -11.54 5.30 -3.15
C GLY A 246 -11.70 6.38 -4.21
N LYS A 247 -11.00 7.50 -4.06
CA LYS A 247 -10.92 8.57 -5.06
C LYS A 247 -9.45 8.77 -5.42
N ILE A 248 -9.09 8.53 -6.68
CA ILE A 248 -7.74 8.77 -7.18
C ILE A 248 -7.53 10.26 -7.36
N LEU A 249 -6.54 10.83 -6.69
CA LEU A 249 -6.19 12.25 -6.72
C LEU A 249 -5.04 12.55 -7.66
N HIS A 250 -4.15 11.58 -7.87
CA HIS A 250 -3.01 11.70 -8.78
C HIS A 250 -2.48 10.34 -9.21
N VAL A 251 -2.16 10.25 -10.50
CA VAL A 251 -1.43 9.12 -11.10
C VAL A 251 -0.08 9.66 -11.58
N PRO A 252 1.04 9.01 -11.29
CA PRO A 252 2.35 9.47 -11.73
C PRO A 252 2.43 9.54 -13.26
N SER A 253 3.08 10.58 -13.78
CA SER A 253 3.27 10.77 -15.22
C SER A 253 4.30 9.81 -15.83
N ARG A 254 5.06 9.11 -15.00
CA ARG A 254 6.05 8.11 -15.40
C ARG A 254 5.82 6.84 -14.60
N PRO A 255 5.83 5.66 -15.24
CA PRO A 255 5.82 4.40 -14.52
C PRO A 255 7.05 4.35 -13.60
N TRP A 256 6.90 3.76 -12.44
CA TRP A 256 8.04 3.46 -11.58
C TRP A 256 8.79 2.27 -12.19
N ASN A 257 10.10 2.50 -12.47
CA ASN A 257 10.99 1.47 -13.01
C ASN A 257 11.61 0.67 -11.89
#